data_d7ec10af5e681419aefeb02fdd8be740
#
_entry.id   d7ec10af5e681419aefeb02fdd8be740
#
_cell.length_a   1.000
_cell.length_b   1.000
_cell.length_c   1.000
_cell.angle_alpha   90.00
_cell.angle_beta   90.00
_cell.angle_gamma   90.00
#
_symmetry.space_group_name_H-M   'P 1'
#
loop_
_entity.id
_entity.type
_entity.pdbx_description
1 polymer ?
#
loop_
_entity_poly.entity_id
_entity_poly.type
_entity_poly.pdbx_seq_one_letter_code
_entity_poly.pdbx_strand_id
1 'polypeptide(L)'
;LALLVESSRGGSPSSPGPSRAQLWLRAGILGSLLPLVHSHSFAVLCFCALMLAARSEARALLAFIRGVLPLALPAILFMATRNSLSTTSFFAWQPGFDGGAANPLKYWLMNAGLFLPLALAGIALARGASVRAWFAAPFVALFVLANLFRLSPWIWDNMKFLAPAHAGLAPFAALALARAWRHGRAGRVAAIAAFVAATLSGVLDVSKVAAAGGVFGIFENADFAFAEKVRAATSPSTTILTASTHNHPVLLSGRREFLGYEGHLWSQGLDYAARKPVAEAMFRGAPQPAGPPGLIRIDAIAITPAERALPFDAATALQALPSIVDSPYRLVKIR
;
A
#
# COMPACT_ATOMS: atom_id res chain seq x y z
N LEU A 1 -16.81 9.91 -0.33
CA LEU A 1 -16.60 10.89 -1.41
C LEU A 1 -17.89 11.26 -2.15
N ALA A 2 -18.69 10.29 -2.63
CA ALA A 2 -19.93 10.59 -3.35
C ALA A 2 -20.85 11.57 -2.59
N LEU A 3 -21.05 11.35 -1.28
CA LEU A 3 -21.85 12.24 -0.44
C LEU A 3 -21.27 13.66 -0.34
N LEU A 4 -19.93 13.80 -0.29
CA LEU A 4 -19.26 15.10 -0.28
C LEU A 4 -19.45 15.84 -1.62
N VAL A 5 -19.42 15.10 -2.73
CA VAL A 5 -19.65 15.65 -4.07
C VAL A 5 -21.10 16.07 -4.24
N GLU A 6 -22.04 15.23 -3.81
CA GLU A 6 -23.47 15.54 -3.87
C GLU A 6 -23.79 16.81 -3.09
N SER A 7 -23.17 17.00 -1.93
CA SER A 7 -23.34 18.21 -1.13
C SER A 7 -22.91 19.49 -1.86
N SER A 8 -22.00 19.38 -2.82
CA SER A 8 -21.50 20.52 -3.60
C SER A 8 -22.44 20.95 -4.75
N ARG A 9 -23.42 20.12 -5.10
CA ARG A 9 -24.34 20.38 -6.22
C ARG A 9 -25.45 21.38 -5.91
N GLY A 10 -25.57 21.84 -4.67
CA GLY A 10 -26.63 22.78 -4.26
C GLY A 10 -28.03 22.23 -4.60
N GLY A 11 -28.73 21.67 -3.63
CA GLY A 11 -30.11 21.19 -3.87
C GLY A 11 -30.99 22.32 -4.39
N SER A 12 -31.85 22.01 -5.36
CA SER A 12 -32.94 22.94 -5.73
C SER A 12 -33.78 23.25 -4.48
N PRO A 13 -34.17 24.51 -4.24
CA PRO A 13 -34.90 24.90 -3.04
C PRO A 13 -36.25 24.17 -2.83
N SER A 14 -36.67 23.42 -3.83
CA SER A 14 -38.01 22.77 -3.90
C SER A 14 -38.01 21.26 -3.57
N SER A 15 -36.88 20.62 -3.29
CA SER A 15 -36.89 19.19 -2.97
C SER A 15 -36.45 18.94 -1.49
N PRO A 16 -37.17 18.11 -0.69
CA PRO A 16 -36.84 17.77 0.66
C PRO A 16 -35.67 16.78 0.72
N GLY A 17 -34.48 17.22 0.27
CA GLY A 17 -33.26 16.44 0.33
C GLY A 17 -32.45 16.70 1.62
N PRO A 18 -31.49 15.82 1.95
CA PRO A 18 -30.64 16.01 3.10
C PRO A 18 -29.82 17.31 2.97
N SER A 19 -29.68 18.05 4.06
CA SER A 19 -28.85 19.26 4.08
C SER A 19 -27.37 18.91 3.83
N ARG A 20 -26.58 19.90 3.39
CA ARG A 20 -25.14 19.74 3.21
C ARG A 20 -24.48 19.16 4.46
N ALA A 21 -24.78 19.68 5.64
CA ALA A 21 -24.24 19.19 6.91
C ALA A 21 -24.64 17.73 7.18
N GLN A 22 -25.85 17.31 6.83
CA GLN A 22 -26.27 15.91 6.97
C GLN A 22 -25.51 14.97 6.03
N LEU A 23 -25.24 15.40 4.80
CA LEU A 23 -24.41 14.60 3.86
C LEU A 23 -22.98 14.47 4.36
N TRP A 24 -22.39 15.53 4.89
CA TRP A 24 -21.04 15.51 5.46
C TRP A 24 -20.99 14.66 6.73
N LEU A 25 -21.97 14.73 7.62
CA LEU A 25 -22.09 13.86 8.78
C LEU A 25 -22.14 12.38 8.38
N ARG A 26 -22.99 12.03 7.42
CA ARG A 26 -23.09 10.66 6.91
C ARG A 26 -21.78 10.19 6.28
N ALA A 27 -21.10 11.05 5.53
CA ALA A 27 -19.78 10.76 4.97
C ALA A 27 -18.74 10.50 6.07
N GLY A 28 -18.79 11.26 7.15
CA GLY A 28 -17.94 11.07 8.33
C GLY A 28 -18.22 9.74 9.03
N ILE A 29 -19.50 9.41 9.30
CA ILE A 29 -19.90 8.16 9.94
C ILE A 29 -19.43 6.95 9.11
N LEU A 30 -19.66 6.94 7.81
CA LEU A 30 -19.17 5.86 6.93
C LEU A 30 -17.66 5.80 6.88
N GLY A 31 -17.00 6.95 6.83
CA GLY A 31 -15.55 7.06 6.81
C GLY A 31 -14.88 6.63 8.11
N SER A 32 -15.57 6.73 9.24
CA SER A 32 -15.04 6.40 10.58
C SER A 32 -14.65 4.91 10.73
N LEU A 33 -15.18 4.03 9.89
CA LEU A 33 -14.84 2.60 9.86
C LEU A 33 -13.53 2.31 9.10
N LEU A 34 -13.08 3.24 8.24
CA LEU A 34 -11.90 3.01 7.40
C LEU A 34 -10.60 2.75 8.15
N PRO A 35 -10.30 3.38 9.30
CA PRO A 35 -9.08 3.05 10.06
C PRO A 35 -8.96 1.57 10.43
N LEU A 36 -10.11 0.90 10.66
CA LEU A 36 -10.14 -0.52 11.01
C LEU A 36 -9.89 -1.45 9.82
N VAL A 37 -10.10 -0.96 8.60
CA VAL A 37 -9.99 -1.74 7.36
C VAL A 37 -8.79 -1.32 6.55
N HIS A 38 -8.60 -0.02 6.33
CA HIS A 38 -7.55 0.54 5.48
C HIS A 38 -7.23 2.00 5.83
N SER A 39 -6.26 2.21 6.70
CA SER A 39 -5.87 3.52 7.24
C SER A 39 -5.51 4.55 6.16
N HIS A 40 -4.88 4.12 5.05
CA HIS A 40 -4.54 5.01 3.94
C HIS A 40 -5.79 5.57 3.24
N SER A 41 -6.83 4.76 3.03
CA SER A 41 -8.11 5.24 2.49
C SER A 41 -8.78 6.25 3.42
N PHE A 42 -8.62 6.07 4.74
CA PHE A 42 -9.08 7.05 5.71
C PHE A 42 -8.32 8.38 5.57
N ALA A 43 -7.00 8.34 5.46
CA ALA A 43 -6.18 9.52 5.25
C ALA A 43 -6.56 10.26 3.96
N VAL A 44 -6.76 9.52 2.85
CA VAL A 44 -7.25 10.08 1.58
C VAL A 44 -8.62 10.73 1.73
N LEU A 45 -9.57 10.09 2.43
CA LEU A 45 -10.90 10.65 2.66
C LEU A 45 -10.83 11.96 3.45
N CYS A 46 -10.06 11.97 4.55
CA CYS A 46 -9.87 13.16 5.37
C CYS A 46 -9.19 14.30 4.58
N PHE A 47 -8.17 13.98 3.81
CA PHE A 47 -7.49 14.94 2.93
C PHE A 47 -8.47 15.54 1.90
N CYS A 48 -9.24 14.70 1.21
CA CYS A 48 -10.26 15.17 0.26
C CYS A 48 -11.33 16.01 0.94
N ALA A 49 -11.80 15.61 2.12
CA ALA A 49 -12.79 16.38 2.89
C ALA A 49 -12.22 17.75 3.27
N LEU A 50 -10.99 17.81 3.77
CA LEU A 50 -10.33 19.07 4.12
C LEU A 50 -10.18 20.00 2.90
N MET A 51 -9.68 19.49 1.78
CA MET A 51 -9.53 20.25 0.54
C MET A 51 -10.88 20.78 0.02
N LEU A 52 -11.93 19.95 0.05
CA LEU A 52 -13.27 20.35 -0.38
C LEU A 52 -13.92 21.33 0.59
N ALA A 53 -13.58 21.25 1.88
CA ALA A 53 -14.07 22.16 2.90
C ALA A 53 -13.58 23.62 2.72
N ALA A 54 -12.46 23.82 2.03
CA ALA A 54 -11.95 25.16 1.75
C ALA A 54 -12.94 26.06 0.98
N ARG A 55 -13.96 25.45 0.33
CA ARG A 55 -15.09 26.15 -0.32
C ARG A 55 -16.45 25.83 0.29
N SER A 56 -16.46 25.14 1.41
CA SER A 56 -17.69 24.76 2.11
C SER A 56 -17.86 25.60 3.36
N GLU A 57 -19.07 25.61 3.89
CA GLU A 57 -19.31 26.21 5.21
C GLU A 57 -18.57 25.43 6.30
N ALA A 58 -17.98 26.09 7.28
CA ALA A 58 -17.33 25.46 8.43
C ALA A 58 -18.22 24.44 9.14
N ARG A 59 -19.54 24.67 9.15
CA ARG A 59 -20.55 23.75 9.72
C ARG A 59 -20.52 22.37 9.03
N ALA A 60 -20.27 22.30 7.72
CA ALA A 60 -20.18 21.04 7.01
C ALA A 60 -18.95 20.24 7.44
N LEU A 61 -17.79 20.89 7.52
CA LEU A 61 -16.57 20.24 8.03
C LEU A 61 -16.73 19.76 9.48
N LEU A 62 -17.33 20.58 10.34
CA LEU A 62 -17.62 20.17 11.72
C LEU A 62 -18.57 18.97 11.78
N ALA A 63 -19.56 18.88 10.89
CA ALA A 63 -20.45 17.73 10.81
C ALA A 63 -19.68 16.47 10.39
N PHE A 64 -18.76 16.57 9.41
CA PHE A 64 -17.87 15.46 9.02
C PHE A 64 -17.01 14.99 10.21
N ILE A 65 -16.35 15.93 10.90
CA ILE A 65 -15.52 15.61 12.06
C ILE A 65 -16.34 14.92 13.16
N ARG A 66 -17.53 15.41 13.46
CA ARG A 66 -18.43 14.76 14.43
C ARG A 66 -18.81 13.34 14.03
N GLY A 67 -18.97 13.08 12.73
CA GLY A 67 -19.23 11.73 12.23
C GLY A 67 -18.02 10.81 12.30
N VAL A 68 -16.81 11.34 12.05
CA VAL A 68 -15.57 10.57 12.05
C VAL A 68 -15.09 10.18 13.44
N LEU A 69 -15.11 11.12 14.39
CA LEU A 69 -14.45 11.00 15.69
C LEU A 69 -14.86 9.76 16.50
N PRO A 70 -16.16 9.39 16.63
CA PRO A 70 -16.56 8.35 17.58
C PRO A 70 -15.90 6.99 17.39
N LEU A 71 -15.64 6.57 16.15
CA LEU A 71 -15.03 5.28 15.85
C LEU A 71 -13.58 5.42 15.37
N ALA A 72 -13.26 6.45 14.58
CA ALA A 72 -11.91 6.61 14.05
C ALA A 72 -10.90 7.00 15.13
N LEU A 73 -11.28 7.86 16.10
CA LEU A 73 -10.35 8.29 17.14
C LEU A 73 -9.87 7.13 18.03
N PRO A 74 -10.75 6.27 18.60
CA PRO A 74 -10.31 5.10 19.35
C PRO A 74 -9.43 4.15 18.53
N ALA A 75 -9.77 3.91 17.26
CA ALA A 75 -8.98 3.06 16.39
C ALA A 75 -7.58 3.64 16.12
N ILE A 76 -7.48 4.94 15.86
CA ILE A 76 -6.20 5.63 15.64
C ILE A 76 -5.35 5.62 16.91
N LEU A 77 -5.95 5.90 18.06
CA LEU A 77 -5.26 5.86 19.35
C LEU A 77 -4.74 4.46 19.67
N PHE A 78 -5.54 3.43 19.43
CA PHE A 78 -5.13 2.05 19.60
C PHE A 78 -3.93 1.71 18.69
N MET A 79 -3.95 2.09 17.41
CA MET A 79 -2.84 1.88 16.51
C MET A 79 -1.60 2.69 16.92
N ALA A 80 -1.78 3.95 17.31
CA ALA A 80 -0.67 4.82 17.70
C ALA A 80 0.04 4.34 18.98
N THR A 81 -0.69 3.76 19.94
CA THR A 81 -0.10 3.23 21.17
C THR A 81 0.63 1.90 20.97
N ARG A 82 0.36 1.19 19.89
CA ARG A 82 0.99 -0.11 19.57
C ARG A 82 2.08 -0.05 18.52
N ASN A 83 2.06 0.96 17.67
CA ASN A 83 3.11 1.12 16.67
C ASN A 83 4.39 1.65 17.31
N SER A 84 5.48 0.90 17.13
CA SER A 84 6.83 1.41 17.33
C SER A 84 7.17 2.41 16.20
N LEU A 85 6.54 3.58 16.24
CA LEU A 85 6.81 4.68 15.31
C LEU A 85 8.29 5.14 15.34
N SER A 86 9.06 4.62 16.29
CA SER A 86 10.46 4.98 16.54
C SER A 86 11.47 4.43 15.55
N THR A 87 11.13 3.41 14.75
CA THR A 87 12.13 2.68 13.96
C THR A 87 12.24 3.10 12.50
N THR A 88 11.22 3.78 11.94
CA THR A 88 11.27 4.21 10.54
C THR A 88 10.56 5.56 10.37
N SER A 89 11.18 6.48 9.61
CA SER A 89 10.54 7.75 9.25
C SER A 89 9.29 7.49 8.40
N PHE A 90 8.12 7.82 8.96
CA PHE A 90 6.83 7.66 8.28
C PHE A 90 6.72 8.63 7.08
N PHE A 91 7.30 9.81 7.20
CA PHE A 91 7.22 10.85 6.18
C PHE A 91 8.63 11.34 5.83
N ALA A 92 8.97 11.35 4.55
CA ALA A 92 10.25 11.83 4.07
C ALA A 92 10.12 12.53 2.72
N TRP A 93 10.94 13.55 2.48
CA TRP A 93 11.12 14.12 1.16
C TRP A 93 11.81 13.08 0.27
N GLN A 94 11.13 12.63 -0.74
CA GLN A 94 11.62 11.65 -1.70
C GLN A 94 10.96 11.91 -3.05
N PRO A 95 11.49 12.83 -3.87
CA PRO A 95 10.92 13.14 -5.16
C PRO A 95 11.08 11.98 -6.13
N GLY A 96 10.01 11.72 -6.89
CA GLY A 96 9.92 10.62 -7.85
C GLY A 96 9.48 9.30 -7.21
N PHE A 97 8.31 8.83 -7.65
CA PHE A 97 7.82 7.52 -7.25
C PHE A 97 8.61 6.42 -7.98
N ASP A 98 9.04 5.39 -7.26
CA ASP A 98 9.66 4.16 -7.78
C ASP A 98 10.76 4.39 -8.84
N GLY A 99 11.73 5.23 -8.53
CA GLY A 99 12.82 5.52 -9.47
C GLY A 99 12.50 6.56 -10.55
N GLY A 100 11.30 7.13 -10.56
CA GLY A 100 10.91 8.20 -11.49
C GLY A 100 11.58 9.56 -11.24
N ALA A 101 12.47 9.67 -10.26
CA ALA A 101 13.12 10.93 -9.88
C ALA A 101 13.95 11.55 -11.00
N ALA A 102 14.66 10.74 -11.79
CA ALA A 102 15.55 11.22 -12.86
C ALA A 102 14.78 11.86 -14.02
N ASN A 103 13.61 11.33 -14.37
CA ASN A 103 12.75 11.87 -15.42
C ASN A 103 11.27 11.56 -15.11
N PRO A 104 10.60 12.36 -14.28
CA PRO A 104 9.21 12.13 -13.88
C PRO A 104 8.23 12.11 -15.06
N LEU A 105 8.46 12.95 -16.07
CA LEU A 105 7.61 13.00 -17.26
C LEU A 105 7.66 11.68 -18.04
N LYS A 106 8.87 11.19 -18.34
CA LYS A 106 9.07 9.89 -19.03
C LYS A 106 8.46 8.77 -18.19
N TYR A 107 8.73 8.75 -16.89
CA TYR A 107 8.20 7.74 -15.98
C TYR A 107 6.67 7.66 -16.07
N TRP A 108 5.97 8.78 -15.92
CA TRP A 108 4.52 8.80 -15.93
C TRP A 108 3.91 8.59 -17.31
N LEU A 109 4.57 9.01 -18.39
CA LEU A 109 4.12 8.68 -19.74
C LEU A 109 4.21 7.17 -20.00
N MET A 110 5.24 6.50 -19.49
CA MET A 110 5.38 5.04 -19.64
C MET A 110 4.39 4.26 -18.74
N ASN A 111 4.09 4.75 -17.54
CA ASN A 111 3.25 4.02 -16.58
C ASN A 111 1.76 4.38 -16.64
N ALA A 112 1.42 5.62 -16.96
CA ALA A 112 0.03 6.10 -17.06
C ALA A 112 -0.40 6.41 -18.51
N GLY A 113 0.53 6.36 -19.48
CA GLY A 113 0.24 6.59 -20.89
C GLY A 113 -0.48 7.91 -21.13
N LEU A 114 -1.56 7.86 -21.90
CA LEU A 114 -2.36 9.03 -22.22
C LEU A 114 -3.31 9.46 -21.09
N PHE A 115 -3.43 8.71 -20.01
CA PHE A 115 -4.39 9.00 -18.94
C PHE A 115 -4.19 10.38 -18.33
N LEU A 116 -2.95 10.72 -17.91
CA LEU A 116 -2.66 12.02 -17.29
C LEU A 116 -2.87 13.20 -18.25
N PRO A 117 -2.37 13.18 -19.51
CA PRO A 117 -2.69 14.22 -20.48
C PRO A 117 -4.19 14.40 -20.72
N LEU A 118 -4.95 13.30 -20.82
CA LEU A 118 -6.40 13.36 -20.99
C LEU A 118 -7.09 13.95 -19.75
N ALA A 119 -6.66 13.59 -18.55
CA ALA A 119 -7.20 14.14 -17.31
C ALA A 119 -6.96 15.65 -17.22
N LEU A 120 -5.74 16.11 -17.52
CA LEU A 120 -5.40 17.54 -17.55
C LEU A 120 -6.21 18.31 -18.60
N ALA A 121 -6.35 17.75 -19.81
CA ALA A 121 -7.20 18.34 -20.84
C ALA A 121 -8.68 18.41 -20.38
N GLY A 122 -9.18 17.37 -19.73
CA GLY A 122 -10.53 17.35 -19.19
C GLY A 122 -10.76 18.37 -18.08
N ILE A 123 -9.79 18.58 -17.20
CA ILE A 123 -9.82 19.64 -16.17
C ILE A 123 -9.92 21.01 -16.86
N ALA A 124 -9.08 21.26 -17.86
CA ALA A 124 -9.08 22.50 -18.63
C ALA A 124 -10.41 22.72 -19.37
N LEU A 125 -11.03 21.64 -19.88
CA LEU A 125 -12.33 21.66 -20.55
C LEU A 125 -13.52 21.76 -19.60
N ALA A 126 -13.34 21.49 -18.30
CA ALA A 126 -14.39 21.58 -17.29
C ALA A 126 -14.76 23.04 -17.02
N ARG A 127 -15.21 23.74 -18.07
CA ARG A 127 -15.63 25.16 -18.05
C ARG A 127 -16.84 25.33 -17.12
N GLY A 128 -16.86 26.37 -16.39
CA GLY A 128 -17.89 26.76 -15.42
C GLY A 128 -17.35 26.55 -14.03
N ALA A 129 -16.48 27.37 -13.88
CA ALA A 129 -15.86 28.02 -12.74
C ALA A 129 -15.80 27.26 -11.47
N SER A 130 -16.38 26.60 -10.90
CA SER A 130 -16.10 26.45 -9.48
C SER A 130 -16.18 25.02 -8.97
N VAL A 131 -17.19 24.27 -9.27
CA VAL A 131 -17.42 23.01 -8.59
C VAL A 131 -16.66 21.85 -9.26
N ARG A 132 -16.64 21.80 -10.59
CA ARG A 132 -16.04 20.65 -11.30
C ARG A 132 -14.52 20.66 -11.26
N ALA A 133 -13.91 21.79 -11.60
CA ALA A 133 -12.46 21.93 -11.56
C ALA A 133 -11.93 21.81 -10.12
N TRP A 134 -12.66 22.36 -9.14
CA TRP A 134 -12.33 22.24 -7.74
C TRP A 134 -12.37 20.80 -7.23
N PHE A 135 -13.26 19.98 -7.77
CA PHE A 135 -13.28 18.56 -7.45
C PHE A 135 -12.02 17.81 -7.87
N ALA A 136 -11.30 18.28 -8.90
CA ALA A 136 -10.02 17.72 -9.30
C ALA A 136 -8.89 18.05 -8.30
N ALA A 137 -8.98 19.17 -7.58
CA ALA A 137 -7.89 19.69 -6.76
C ALA A 137 -7.33 18.69 -5.72
N PRO A 138 -8.14 18.00 -4.92
CA PRO A 138 -7.61 17.01 -3.97
C PRO A 138 -6.89 15.85 -4.65
N PHE A 139 -7.31 15.41 -5.82
CA PHE A 139 -6.70 14.29 -6.53
C PHE A 139 -5.41 14.69 -7.25
N VAL A 140 -5.35 15.90 -7.80
CA VAL A 140 -4.10 16.47 -8.32
C VAL A 140 -3.11 16.66 -7.18
N ALA A 141 -3.55 17.20 -6.04
CA ALA A 141 -2.70 17.39 -4.87
C ALA A 141 -2.19 16.04 -4.32
N LEU A 142 -3.04 15.02 -4.21
CA LEU A 142 -2.63 13.67 -3.81
C LEU A 142 -1.57 13.10 -4.76
N PHE A 143 -1.79 13.24 -6.08
CA PHE A 143 -0.82 12.79 -7.08
C PHE A 143 0.53 13.49 -6.90
N VAL A 144 0.53 14.81 -6.74
CA VAL A 144 1.75 15.60 -6.53
C VAL A 144 2.43 15.22 -5.21
N LEU A 145 1.68 15.15 -4.11
CA LEU A 145 2.23 14.80 -2.79
C LEU A 145 2.87 13.41 -2.79
N ALA A 146 2.22 12.42 -3.41
CA ALA A 146 2.75 11.06 -3.49
C ALA A 146 3.98 10.94 -4.42
N ASN A 147 4.23 11.93 -5.27
CA ASN A 147 5.43 12.02 -6.10
C ASN A 147 6.55 12.85 -5.47
N LEU A 148 6.25 13.67 -4.46
CA LEU A 148 7.25 14.49 -3.78
C LEU A 148 7.69 13.91 -2.45
N PHE A 149 6.81 13.14 -1.81
CA PHE A 149 7.03 12.62 -0.47
C PHE A 149 6.77 11.13 -0.42
N ARG A 150 7.60 10.43 0.34
CA ARG A 150 7.27 9.10 0.82
C ARG A 150 6.31 9.27 2.02
N LEU A 151 5.12 8.67 1.91
CA LEU A 151 4.02 8.83 2.86
C LEU A 151 3.85 7.60 3.79
N SER A 152 4.83 6.70 3.80
CA SER A 152 4.90 5.52 4.65
C SER A 152 6.36 5.05 4.74
N PRO A 153 6.72 4.04 5.54
CA PRO A 153 8.08 3.51 5.58
C PRO A 153 8.59 3.00 4.22
N TRP A 154 7.71 2.56 3.33
CA TRP A 154 8.06 2.05 2.00
C TRP A 154 7.43 2.90 0.90
N ILE A 155 8.24 3.26 -0.11
CA ILE A 155 7.78 4.08 -1.23
C ILE A 155 6.61 3.44 -2.00
N TRP A 156 6.57 2.10 -2.07
CA TRP A 156 5.49 1.36 -2.72
C TRP A 156 4.11 1.58 -2.11
N ASP A 157 4.05 1.91 -0.83
CA ASP A 157 2.79 2.24 -0.17
C ASP A 157 2.14 3.52 -0.72
N ASN A 158 2.91 4.38 -1.40
CA ASN A 158 2.38 5.55 -2.10
C ASN A 158 1.35 5.18 -3.18
N MET A 159 1.36 3.93 -3.69
CA MET A 159 0.29 3.43 -4.56
C MET A 159 -1.10 3.55 -3.93
N LYS A 160 -1.19 3.45 -2.60
CA LYS A 160 -2.45 3.60 -1.84
C LYS A 160 -3.00 5.04 -1.88
N PHE A 161 -2.19 6.01 -2.27
CA PHE A 161 -2.58 7.41 -2.52
C PHE A 161 -2.71 7.70 -4.02
N LEU A 162 -1.84 7.13 -4.84
CA LEU A 162 -1.85 7.30 -6.30
C LEU A 162 -3.10 6.66 -6.94
N ALA A 163 -3.51 5.46 -6.50
CA ALA A 163 -4.69 4.80 -7.04
C ALA A 163 -5.98 5.61 -6.83
N PRO A 164 -6.31 6.14 -5.63
CA PRO A 164 -7.41 7.08 -5.45
C PRO A 164 -7.27 8.37 -6.26
N ALA A 165 -6.03 8.89 -6.41
CA ALA A 165 -5.79 10.06 -7.25
C ALA A 165 -6.17 9.78 -8.72
N HIS A 166 -5.74 8.66 -9.29
CA HIS A 166 -6.12 8.24 -10.64
C HIS A 166 -7.65 8.04 -10.76
N ALA A 167 -8.26 7.36 -9.79
CA ALA A 167 -9.72 7.15 -9.79
C ALA A 167 -10.48 8.47 -9.76
N GLY A 168 -10.03 9.45 -8.98
CA GLY A 168 -10.66 10.78 -8.92
C GLY A 168 -10.42 11.63 -10.16
N LEU A 169 -9.35 11.39 -10.91
CA LEU A 169 -9.03 12.08 -12.17
C LEU A 169 -9.69 11.41 -13.40
N ALA A 170 -10.10 10.15 -13.30
CA ALA A 170 -10.71 9.41 -14.41
C ALA A 170 -11.95 10.10 -15.04
N PRO A 171 -12.87 10.72 -14.28
CA PRO A 171 -13.99 11.47 -14.87
C PRO A 171 -13.55 12.62 -15.77
N PHE A 172 -12.41 13.25 -15.50
CA PHE A 172 -11.87 14.32 -16.33
C PHE A 172 -11.25 13.76 -17.62
N ALA A 173 -10.53 12.65 -17.56
CA ALA A 173 -10.07 11.95 -18.77
C ALA A 173 -11.26 11.55 -19.65
N ALA A 174 -12.32 11.00 -19.06
CA ALA A 174 -13.56 10.69 -19.77
C ALA A 174 -14.23 11.93 -20.40
N LEU A 175 -14.19 13.09 -19.72
CA LEU A 175 -14.70 14.36 -20.27
C LEU A 175 -13.92 14.78 -21.52
N ALA A 176 -12.60 14.65 -21.52
CA ALA A 176 -11.78 14.96 -22.69
C ALA A 176 -12.13 14.05 -23.87
N LEU A 177 -12.26 12.74 -23.64
CA LEU A 177 -12.69 11.78 -24.66
C LEU A 177 -14.11 12.08 -25.19
N ALA A 178 -15.05 12.36 -24.30
CA ALA A 178 -16.42 12.72 -24.68
C ALA A 178 -16.46 14.03 -25.50
N ARG A 179 -15.58 14.96 -25.22
CA ARG A 179 -15.46 16.19 -25.99
C ARG A 179 -14.90 15.92 -27.39
N ALA A 180 -13.83 15.14 -27.48
CA ALA A 180 -13.26 14.71 -28.76
C ALA A 180 -14.28 13.97 -29.62
N TRP A 181 -15.06 13.08 -29.03
CA TRP A 181 -16.13 12.32 -29.70
C TRP A 181 -17.13 13.20 -30.46
N ARG A 182 -17.42 14.40 -29.95
CA ARG A 182 -18.36 15.34 -30.53
C ARG A 182 -17.83 16.08 -31.77
N HIS A 183 -16.55 15.93 -32.10
CA HIS A 183 -15.91 16.58 -33.25
C HIS A 183 -15.97 15.75 -34.56
N GLY A 184 -17.11 15.09 -34.82
CA GLY A 184 -17.36 14.35 -36.06
C GLY A 184 -16.59 13.02 -36.13
N ARG A 185 -16.35 12.50 -37.34
CA ARG A 185 -15.74 11.18 -37.55
C ARG A 185 -14.28 11.14 -37.06
N ALA A 186 -13.49 12.14 -37.41
CA ALA A 186 -12.08 12.22 -36.97
C ALA A 186 -11.97 12.26 -35.43
N GLY A 187 -12.82 13.05 -34.76
CA GLY A 187 -12.86 13.11 -33.30
C GLY A 187 -13.26 11.78 -32.66
N ARG A 188 -14.16 11.03 -33.26
CA ARG A 188 -14.52 9.68 -32.77
C ARG A 188 -13.36 8.69 -32.89
N VAL A 189 -12.68 8.68 -34.04
CA VAL A 189 -11.49 7.83 -34.23
C VAL A 189 -10.42 8.17 -33.21
N ALA A 190 -10.12 9.47 -33.02
CA ALA A 190 -9.16 9.92 -32.04
C ALA A 190 -9.55 9.53 -30.59
N ALA A 191 -10.83 9.67 -30.23
CA ALA A 191 -11.31 9.27 -28.91
C ALA A 191 -11.21 7.77 -28.68
N ILE A 192 -11.54 6.93 -29.69
CA ILE A 192 -11.39 5.48 -29.58
C ILE A 192 -9.90 5.10 -29.44
N ALA A 193 -9.03 5.65 -30.31
CA ALA A 193 -7.60 5.37 -30.24
C ALA A 193 -6.99 5.78 -28.90
N ALA A 194 -7.35 6.96 -28.39
CA ALA A 194 -6.88 7.42 -27.09
C ALA A 194 -7.44 6.59 -25.93
N PHE A 195 -8.69 6.15 -25.99
CA PHE A 195 -9.27 5.25 -25.00
C PHE A 195 -8.55 3.90 -25.00
N VAL A 196 -8.34 3.29 -26.16
CA VAL A 196 -7.61 2.02 -26.29
C VAL A 196 -6.19 2.19 -25.74
N ALA A 197 -5.46 3.23 -26.16
CA ALA A 197 -4.10 3.47 -25.69
C ALA A 197 -4.01 3.70 -24.16
N ALA A 198 -5.06 4.30 -23.57
CA ALA A 198 -5.10 4.53 -22.11
C ALA A 198 -5.48 3.28 -21.30
N THR A 199 -6.13 2.27 -21.92
CA THR A 199 -6.70 1.12 -21.18
C THR A 199 -6.11 -0.23 -21.58
N LEU A 200 -5.43 -0.33 -22.73
CA LEU A 200 -4.97 -1.59 -23.31
C LEU A 200 -4.04 -2.37 -22.37
N SER A 201 -3.11 -1.70 -21.72
CA SER A 201 -2.19 -2.33 -20.76
C SER A 201 -2.97 -3.03 -19.65
N GLY A 202 -3.91 -2.33 -19.01
CA GLY A 202 -4.74 -2.93 -17.95
C GLY A 202 -5.61 -4.08 -18.44
N VAL A 203 -6.16 -3.98 -19.67
CA VAL A 203 -6.92 -5.08 -20.27
C VAL A 203 -6.02 -6.29 -20.50
N LEU A 204 -4.80 -6.09 -21.01
CA LEU A 204 -3.84 -7.17 -21.22
C LEU A 204 -3.42 -7.84 -19.91
N ASP A 205 -3.18 -7.05 -18.85
CA ASP A 205 -2.83 -7.59 -17.53
C ASP A 205 -3.98 -8.43 -16.95
N VAL A 206 -5.20 -7.93 -16.98
CA VAL A 206 -6.38 -8.69 -16.54
C VAL A 206 -6.57 -9.94 -17.37
N SER A 207 -6.41 -9.85 -18.70
CA SER A 207 -6.53 -10.99 -19.61
C SER A 207 -5.46 -12.05 -19.33
N LYS A 208 -4.22 -11.63 -19.06
CA LYS A 208 -3.11 -12.54 -18.69
C LYS A 208 -3.43 -13.30 -17.40
N VAL A 209 -3.91 -12.60 -16.37
CA VAL A 209 -4.32 -13.23 -15.10
C VAL A 209 -5.48 -14.20 -15.31
N ALA A 210 -6.48 -13.80 -16.09
CA ALA A 210 -7.63 -14.66 -16.40
C ALA A 210 -7.23 -15.89 -17.22
N ALA A 211 -6.34 -15.74 -18.22
CA ALA A 211 -5.84 -16.83 -19.05
C ALA A 211 -4.96 -17.82 -18.25
N ALA A 212 -4.18 -17.32 -17.29
CA ALA A 212 -3.38 -18.16 -16.39
C ALA A 212 -4.21 -18.91 -15.33
N GLY A 213 -5.56 -18.80 -15.36
CA GLY A 213 -6.44 -19.40 -14.37
C GLY A 213 -6.30 -18.78 -12.97
N GLY A 214 -5.67 -17.63 -12.84
CA GLY A 214 -5.45 -16.98 -11.55
C GLY A 214 -4.50 -17.72 -10.61
N VAL A 215 -3.81 -18.76 -11.09
CA VAL A 215 -2.88 -19.55 -10.28
C VAL A 215 -1.52 -18.85 -10.26
N PHE A 216 -1.17 -18.31 -9.11
CA PHE A 216 0.18 -17.85 -8.81
C PHE A 216 0.81 -18.82 -7.83
N GLY A 217 1.90 -19.47 -8.22
CA GLY A 217 2.70 -20.27 -7.30
C GLY A 217 3.38 -19.35 -6.28
N ILE A 218 2.95 -19.42 -5.03
CA ILE A 218 3.58 -18.71 -3.92
C ILE A 218 4.75 -19.53 -3.37
N PHE A 219 4.62 -20.84 -3.39
CA PHE A 219 5.61 -21.81 -2.91
C PHE A 219 5.88 -22.85 -3.99
N GLU A 220 7.11 -23.31 -4.05
CA GLU A 220 7.55 -24.40 -4.92
C GLU A 220 7.48 -25.76 -4.20
N ASN A 221 7.57 -26.85 -4.96
CA ASN A 221 7.59 -28.21 -4.37
C ASN A 221 8.74 -28.39 -3.36
N ALA A 222 9.88 -27.74 -3.60
CA ALA A 222 11.01 -27.73 -2.69
C ALA A 222 10.67 -27.09 -1.33
N ASP A 223 9.84 -26.03 -1.33
CA ASP A 223 9.40 -25.34 -0.10
C ASP A 223 8.54 -26.25 0.76
N PHE A 224 7.60 -26.98 0.15
CA PHE A 224 6.77 -27.94 0.86
C PHE A 224 7.59 -29.10 1.43
N ALA A 225 8.50 -29.68 0.62
CA ALA A 225 9.37 -30.76 1.05
C ALA A 225 10.30 -30.33 2.21
N PHE A 226 10.82 -29.11 2.16
CA PHE A 226 11.61 -28.54 3.26
C PHE A 226 10.77 -28.37 4.52
N ALA A 227 9.58 -27.79 4.40
CA ALA A 227 8.70 -27.53 5.53
C ALA A 227 8.28 -28.83 6.25
N GLU A 228 8.01 -29.91 5.50
CA GLU A 228 7.71 -31.23 6.08
C GLU A 228 8.90 -31.80 6.87
N LYS A 229 10.11 -31.71 6.31
CA LYS A 229 11.33 -32.15 7.02
C LYS A 229 11.58 -31.32 8.27
N VAL A 230 11.41 -30.00 8.20
CA VAL A 230 11.50 -29.11 9.36
C VAL A 230 10.49 -29.51 10.43
N ARG A 231 9.25 -29.78 10.03
CA ARG A 231 8.17 -30.22 10.94
C ARG A 231 8.51 -31.53 11.63
N ALA A 232 9.05 -32.49 10.91
CA ALA A 232 9.43 -33.79 11.45
C ALA A 232 10.65 -33.72 12.39
N ALA A 233 11.61 -32.84 12.08
CA ALA A 233 12.89 -32.75 12.80
C ALA A 233 12.88 -31.78 13.99
N THR A 234 11.81 -31.04 14.22
CA THR A 234 11.76 -29.97 15.25
C THR A 234 10.49 -30.03 16.08
N SER A 235 10.52 -29.50 17.30
CA SER A 235 9.32 -29.39 18.15
C SER A 235 8.42 -28.22 17.71
N PRO A 236 7.11 -28.23 18.05
CA PRO A 236 6.20 -27.10 17.77
C PRO A 236 6.64 -25.78 18.39
N SER A 237 7.40 -25.80 19.45
CA SER A 237 7.91 -24.60 20.15
C SER A 237 9.22 -24.05 19.56
N THR A 238 9.83 -24.75 18.59
CA THR A 238 11.09 -24.34 17.96
C THR A 238 10.95 -22.99 17.31
N THR A 239 11.88 -22.09 17.63
CA THR A 239 12.02 -20.76 16.99
C THR A 239 13.14 -20.80 15.98
N ILE A 240 12.84 -20.46 14.75
CA ILE A 240 13.78 -20.50 13.62
C ILE A 240 14.08 -19.09 13.17
N LEU A 241 15.37 -18.76 13.02
CA LEU A 241 15.79 -17.53 12.37
C LEU A 241 15.68 -17.69 10.87
N THR A 242 14.98 -16.76 10.23
CA THR A 242 14.71 -16.69 8.79
C THR A 242 15.06 -15.31 8.27
N ALA A 243 15.37 -15.18 6.99
CA ALA A 243 15.43 -13.89 6.33
C ALA A 243 14.06 -13.19 6.39
N SER A 244 14.07 -11.87 6.57
CA SER A 244 12.84 -11.06 6.61
C SER A 244 12.27 -10.94 5.20
N THR A 245 11.48 -11.92 4.77
CA THR A 245 10.85 -11.96 3.46
C THR A 245 9.39 -12.42 3.55
N HIS A 246 8.62 -12.11 2.49
CA HIS A 246 7.28 -12.67 2.33
C HIS A 246 7.34 -14.18 2.11
N ASN A 247 6.37 -14.89 2.66
CA ASN A 247 6.13 -16.30 2.34
C ASN A 247 7.37 -17.20 2.49
N HIS A 248 8.11 -17.07 3.60
CA HIS A 248 9.25 -17.93 3.85
C HIS A 248 8.80 -19.39 4.04
N PRO A 249 9.51 -20.42 3.47
CA PRO A 249 9.10 -21.83 3.56
C PRO A 249 8.90 -22.37 4.99
N VAL A 250 9.62 -21.83 5.97
CA VAL A 250 9.46 -22.19 7.40
C VAL A 250 8.04 -21.99 7.89
N LEU A 251 7.29 -21.01 7.35
CA LEU A 251 5.88 -20.78 7.72
C LEU A 251 4.99 -22.01 7.49
N LEU A 252 5.27 -22.76 6.42
CA LEU A 252 4.53 -23.99 6.08
C LEU A 252 4.77 -25.11 7.10
N SER A 253 5.87 -25.06 7.86
CA SER A 253 6.17 -26.05 8.90
C SER A 253 5.35 -25.84 10.19
N GLY A 254 4.73 -24.68 10.36
CA GLY A 254 4.05 -24.28 11.59
C GLY A 254 5.02 -23.97 12.75
N ARG A 255 6.29 -23.67 12.45
CA ARG A 255 7.29 -23.25 13.44
C ARG A 255 7.30 -21.74 13.57
N ARG A 256 7.84 -21.23 14.67
CA ARG A 256 7.93 -19.79 14.92
C ARG A 256 9.11 -19.19 14.16
N GLU A 257 8.88 -18.09 13.45
CA GLU A 257 9.97 -17.26 12.96
C GLU A 257 10.41 -16.27 14.05
N PHE A 258 11.73 -16.09 14.19
CA PHE A 258 12.28 -15.14 15.15
C PHE A 258 11.95 -13.68 14.78
N LEU A 259 12.08 -13.32 13.52
CA LEU A 259 11.82 -11.97 13.05
C LEU A 259 10.58 -11.91 12.15
N GLY A 260 10.49 -12.75 11.12
CA GLY A 260 9.44 -12.67 10.10
C GLY A 260 9.59 -11.43 9.19
N TYR A 261 8.59 -11.20 8.34
CA TYR A 261 8.60 -10.06 7.42
C TYR A 261 8.30 -8.73 8.14
N GLU A 262 9.23 -7.81 8.08
CA GLU A 262 9.17 -6.52 8.80
C GLU A 262 7.92 -5.70 8.46
N GLY A 263 7.46 -5.74 7.20
CA GLY A 263 6.25 -5.02 6.78
C GLY A 263 4.98 -5.51 7.48
N HIS A 264 4.86 -6.82 7.72
CA HIS A 264 3.72 -7.37 8.48
C HIS A 264 3.83 -7.00 9.96
N LEU A 265 5.02 -7.12 10.56
CA LEU A 265 5.23 -6.75 11.96
C LEU A 265 4.89 -5.28 12.19
N TRP A 266 5.37 -4.40 11.30
CA TRP A 266 5.08 -2.97 11.37
C TRP A 266 3.59 -2.68 11.23
N SER A 267 2.91 -3.29 10.25
CA SER A 267 1.48 -3.06 10.00
C SER A 267 0.58 -3.55 11.13
N GLN A 268 1.05 -4.54 11.92
CA GLN A 268 0.38 -5.06 13.10
C GLN A 268 0.80 -4.35 14.40
N GLY A 269 1.67 -3.35 14.32
CA GLY A 269 2.17 -2.62 15.48
C GLY A 269 3.08 -3.44 16.39
N LEU A 270 3.75 -4.47 15.85
CA LEU A 270 4.68 -5.30 16.60
C LEU A 270 6.09 -4.71 16.51
N ASP A 271 6.70 -4.51 17.69
CA ASP A 271 8.09 -4.03 17.76
C ASP A 271 9.07 -5.13 17.38
N TYR A 272 9.87 -4.86 16.36
CA TYR A 272 10.92 -5.76 15.88
C TYR A 272 12.33 -5.14 15.93
N ALA A 273 12.44 -3.88 16.41
CA ALA A 273 13.69 -3.12 16.39
C ALA A 273 14.81 -3.83 17.12
N ALA A 274 14.53 -4.42 18.28
CA ALA A 274 15.50 -5.16 19.06
C ALA A 274 15.91 -6.49 18.42
N ARG A 275 15.08 -7.08 17.57
CA ARG A 275 15.35 -8.39 16.93
C ARG A 275 16.19 -8.27 15.67
N LYS A 276 16.06 -7.18 14.94
CA LYS A 276 16.75 -6.99 13.66
C LYS A 276 18.28 -7.07 13.78
N PRO A 277 18.94 -6.30 14.65
CA PRO A 277 20.39 -6.39 14.78
C PRO A 277 20.87 -7.77 15.27
N VAL A 278 20.07 -8.46 16.10
CA VAL A 278 20.36 -9.83 16.53
C VAL A 278 20.32 -10.78 15.34
N ALA A 279 19.29 -10.72 14.52
CA ALA A 279 19.14 -11.53 13.31
C ALA A 279 20.32 -11.33 12.34
N GLU A 280 20.69 -10.08 12.07
CA GLU A 280 21.80 -9.73 11.18
C GLU A 280 23.15 -10.24 11.71
N ALA A 281 23.41 -10.08 13.01
CA ALA A 281 24.64 -10.57 13.63
C ALA A 281 24.76 -12.10 13.54
N MET A 282 23.67 -12.81 13.81
CA MET A 282 23.65 -14.28 13.76
C MET A 282 23.79 -14.81 12.32
N PHE A 283 23.23 -14.17 11.33
CA PHE A 283 23.47 -14.52 9.93
C PHE A 283 24.92 -14.29 9.49
N ARG A 284 25.66 -13.41 10.17
CA ARG A 284 27.11 -13.21 9.98
C ARG A 284 27.97 -14.19 10.82
N GLY A 285 27.35 -15.17 11.46
CA GLY A 285 28.05 -16.19 12.25
C GLY A 285 28.31 -15.79 13.70
N ALA A 286 27.84 -14.65 14.18
CA ALA A 286 27.94 -14.29 15.58
C ALA A 286 27.08 -15.21 16.46
N PRO A 287 27.50 -15.54 17.68
CA PRO A 287 26.66 -16.25 18.64
C PRO A 287 25.43 -15.39 19.00
N GLN A 288 24.33 -16.05 19.39
CA GLN A 288 23.18 -15.31 19.88
C GLN A 288 23.58 -14.47 21.10
N PRO A 289 23.42 -13.14 21.04
CA PRO A 289 23.76 -12.30 22.19
C PRO A 289 22.81 -12.58 23.34
N ALA A 290 23.24 -12.38 24.56
CA ALA A 290 22.37 -12.28 25.72
C ALA A 290 21.47 -11.06 25.49
N GLY A 291 20.23 -11.30 25.06
CA GLY A 291 19.30 -10.25 24.74
C GLY A 291 18.62 -9.63 25.96
N PRO A 292 17.90 -8.52 25.80
CA PRO A 292 17.08 -7.96 26.85
C PRO A 292 16.07 -9.00 27.38
N PRO A 293 15.59 -8.85 28.61
CA PRO A 293 14.55 -9.73 29.17
C PRO A 293 13.37 -9.84 28.19
N GLY A 294 12.98 -11.06 27.84
CA GLY A 294 11.88 -11.33 26.88
C GLY A 294 12.32 -11.54 25.43
N LEU A 295 13.60 -11.44 25.09
CA LEU A 295 14.07 -11.83 23.76
C LEU A 295 13.95 -13.35 23.60
N ILE A 296 13.20 -13.78 22.58
CA ILE A 296 12.97 -15.19 22.29
C ILE A 296 14.29 -15.84 21.88
N ARG A 297 14.60 -17.00 22.47
CA ARG A 297 15.75 -17.81 22.08
C ARG A 297 15.54 -18.38 20.67
N ILE A 298 16.61 -18.36 19.87
CA ILE A 298 16.64 -18.96 18.54
C ILE A 298 17.24 -20.37 18.68
N ASP A 299 16.55 -21.38 18.15
CA ASP A 299 16.97 -22.79 18.26
C ASP A 299 17.66 -23.26 16.99
N ALA A 300 17.28 -22.70 15.83
CA ALA A 300 17.83 -23.08 14.53
C ALA A 300 17.83 -21.88 13.56
N ILE A 301 18.62 -22.00 12.50
CA ILE A 301 18.67 -21.01 11.39
C ILE A 301 18.34 -21.74 10.08
N ALA A 302 17.43 -21.19 9.29
CA ALA A 302 17.16 -21.67 7.94
C ALA A 302 18.19 -21.09 6.96
N ILE A 303 18.56 -21.87 5.95
CA ILE A 303 19.41 -21.46 4.82
C ILE A 303 18.71 -21.89 3.54
N THR A 304 17.83 -21.05 3.05
CA THR A 304 17.03 -21.18 1.84
C THR A 304 17.56 -20.21 0.77
N PRO A 305 16.97 -20.12 -0.41
CA PRO A 305 17.29 -19.07 -1.36
C PRO A 305 17.15 -17.64 -0.79
N ALA A 306 16.25 -17.42 0.17
CA ALA A 306 16.07 -16.12 0.79
C ALA A 306 17.29 -15.68 1.62
N GLU A 307 17.87 -16.57 2.41
CA GLU A 307 19.09 -16.27 3.20
C GLU A 307 20.31 -16.10 2.30
N ARG A 308 20.37 -16.82 1.18
CA ARG A 308 21.46 -16.66 0.19
C ARG A 308 21.37 -15.34 -0.59
N ALA A 309 20.21 -14.72 -0.63
CA ALA A 309 20.01 -13.40 -1.25
C ALA A 309 20.32 -12.22 -0.32
N LEU A 310 20.70 -12.48 0.93
CA LEU A 310 21.13 -11.43 1.85
C LEU A 310 22.39 -10.69 1.31
N PRO A 311 22.60 -9.41 1.67
CA PRO A 311 23.73 -8.61 1.19
C PRO A 311 25.10 -9.03 1.80
N PHE A 312 25.16 -10.21 2.40
CA PHE A 312 26.35 -10.85 2.97
C PHE A 312 26.18 -12.37 2.90
N ASP A 313 27.29 -13.10 2.86
CA ASP A 313 27.28 -14.56 2.70
C ASP A 313 26.93 -15.29 3.99
N ALA A 314 25.64 -15.39 4.30
CA ALA A 314 25.15 -16.13 5.45
C ALA A 314 25.40 -17.64 5.33
N ALA A 315 25.41 -18.19 4.11
CA ALA A 315 25.59 -19.63 3.90
C ALA A 315 26.99 -20.07 4.30
N THR A 316 28.03 -19.35 3.92
CA THR A 316 29.41 -19.61 4.32
C THR A 316 29.62 -19.34 5.80
N ALA A 317 29.12 -18.26 6.35
CA ALA A 317 29.26 -17.94 7.79
C ALA A 317 28.67 -19.03 8.71
N LEU A 318 27.63 -19.72 8.25
CA LEU A 318 26.93 -20.77 9.02
C LEU A 318 27.31 -22.19 8.60
N GLN A 319 28.30 -22.36 7.71
CA GLN A 319 28.67 -23.66 7.13
C GLN A 319 29.14 -24.69 8.21
N ALA A 320 29.80 -24.23 9.24
CA ALA A 320 30.32 -25.08 10.30
C ALA A 320 29.27 -25.57 11.32
N LEU A 321 28.06 -25.03 11.29
CA LEU A 321 27.00 -25.43 12.19
C LEU A 321 26.41 -26.80 11.78
N PRO A 322 26.06 -27.65 12.77
CA PRO A 322 25.47 -28.96 12.50
C PRO A 322 24.09 -28.81 11.85
N SER A 323 23.86 -29.54 10.76
CA SER A 323 22.59 -29.57 10.08
C SER A 323 21.57 -30.46 10.78
N ILE A 324 20.35 -30.01 10.84
CA ILE A 324 19.16 -30.79 11.24
C ILE A 324 18.44 -31.30 9.99
N VAL A 325 18.43 -30.48 8.92
CA VAL A 325 17.89 -30.82 7.58
C VAL A 325 18.91 -30.35 6.55
N ASP A 326 19.24 -31.16 5.55
CA ASP A 326 20.24 -30.84 4.53
C ASP A 326 19.67 -30.61 3.12
N SER A 327 18.46 -31.08 2.85
CA SER A 327 17.86 -31.04 1.50
C SER A 327 16.33 -30.91 1.58
N PRO A 328 15.67 -30.15 0.69
CA PRO A 328 16.23 -29.35 -0.41
C PRO A 328 16.96 -28.09 0.03
N TYR A 329 16.68 -27.59 1.23
CA TYR A 329 17.37 -26.48 1.89
C TYR A 329 17.96 -26.93 3.23
N ARG A 330 18.84 -26.12 3.80
CA ARG A 330 19.46 -26.48 5.09
C ARG A 330 18.70 -25.82 6.25
N LEU A 331 18.59 -26.57 7.34
CA LEU A 331 18.26 -26.07 8.67
C LEU A 331 19.42 -26.44 9.60
N VAL A 332 20.09 -25.45 10.18
CA VAL A 332 21.23 -25.68 11.07
C VAL A 332 20.84 -25.41 12.52
N LYS A 333 21.39 -26.23 13.43
CA LYS A 333 21.15 -26.11 14.86
C LYS A 333 22.10 -25.07 15.45
N ILE A 334 21.58 -24.22 16.31
CA ILE A 334 22.41 -23.35 17.16
C ILE A 334 22.75 -24.12 18.42
N ARG A 335 24.03 -24.08 18.80
CA ARG A 335 24.52 -24.73 20.01
C ARG A 335 24.04 -24.04 21.28
#